data_c9e81594b0460b418d4fc8412e482c68
#
_entry.id   c9e81594b0460b418d4fc8412e482c68
#
_cell.length_a   1.000
_cell.length_b   1.000
_cell.length_c   1.000
_cell.angle_alpha   90.00
_cell.angle_beta   90.00
_cell.angle_gamma   90.00
#
_symmetry.space_group_name_H-M   'P 1'
#
loop_
_entity.id
_entity.type
_entity.pdbx_description
1 polymer ?
#
loop_
_entity_poly.entity_id
_entity_poly.type
_entity_poly.pdbx_seq_one_letter_code
_entity_poly.pdbx_strand_id
1 'polypeptide(L)'
;MGYYFNGTTEHGFLEYRNSYTKIEPAGASSSLARGINNTREIVGEYRPNVNADGEGFTFLNAKFTSYVYPTATYTEFNGVNSLGDRTGDTVTGRINGFLAGPGFLLMCR
;
A
#
# COMPACT_ATOMS: atom_id res chain seq x y z
N MET A 1 -5.82 -10.14 -7.06
CA MET A 1 -5.48 -8.84 -6.40
C MET A 1 -4.95 -7.89 -7.44
N GLY A 2 -5.32 -6.65 -7.37
CA GLY A 2 -4.86 -5.64 -8.31
C GLY A 2 -5.57 -4.31 -8.09
N TYR A 3 -5.67 -3.53 -9.16
CA TYR A 3 -6.38 -2.26 -9.14
C TYR A 3 -7.06 -2.02 -10.49
N TYR A 4 -8.08 -1.19 -10.48
CA TYR A 4 -8.82 -0.83 -11.68
C TYR A 4 -9.01 0.69 -11.74
N PHE A 5 -9.24 1.19 -12.96
CA PHE A 5 -9.45 2.61 -13.22
C PHE A 5 -10.92 2.80 -13.62
N ASN A 6 -11.62 3.68 -12.89
CA ASN A 6 -13.06 3.90 -13.13
C ASN A 6 -13.36 5.06 -14.06
N GLY A 7 -12.35 5.60 -14.75
CA GLY A 7 -12.46 6.78 -15.60
C GLY A 7 -11.92 8.05 -14.96
N THR A 8 -11.73 8.08 -13.65
CA THR A 8 -11.18 9.24 -12.93
C THR A 8 -10.11 8.87 -11.93
N THR A 9 -10.27 7.77 -11.20
CA THR A 9 -9.34 7.35 -10.15
C THR A 9 -9.13 5.86 -10.17
N GLU A 10 -8.06 5.41 -9.52
CA GLU A 10 -7.70 4.00 -9.40
C GLU A 10 -8.15 3.46 -8.06
N HIS A 11 -8.60 2.21 -8.03
CA HIS A 11 -9.10 1.56 -6.83
C HIS A 11 -8.55 0.13 -6.75
N GLY A 12 -8.04 -0.24 -5.58
CA GLY A 12 -7.55 -1.59 -5.32
C GLY A 12 -8.70 -2.59 -5.14
N PHE A 13 -8.44 -3.83 -5.47
CA PHE A 13 -9.41 -4.90 -5.27
C PHE A 13 -8.73 -6.23 -4.92
N LEU A 14 -9.48 -7.09 -4.25
CA LEU A 14 -9.16 -8.50 -4.06
C LEU A 14 -10.25 -9.33 -4.74
N GLU A 15 -9.83 -10.25 -5.61
CA GLU A 15 -10.73 -11.26 -6.17
C GLU A 15 -10.48 -12.59 -5.47
N TYR A 16 -11.53 -13.23 -5.01
CA TYR A 16 -11.47 -14.56 -4.42
C TYR A 16 -12.75 -15.32 -4.76
N ARG A 17 -12.62 -16.45 -5.45
CA ARG A 17 -13.75 -17.31 -5.86
C ARG A 17 -14.84 -16.50 -6.59
N ASN A 18 -14.43 -15.70 -7.58
CA ASN A 18 -15.32 -14.84 -8.38
C ASN A 18 -16.03 -13.72 -7.59
N SER A 19 -15.61 -13.47 -6.36
CA SER A 19 -16.08 -12.33 -5.57
C SER A 19 -15.01 -11.25 -5.55
N TYR A 20 -15.41 -9.99 -5.74
CA TYR A 20 -14.51 -8.85 -5.71
C TYR A 20 -14.76 -8.03 -4.46
N THR A 21 -13.69 -7.70 -3.75
CA THR A 21 -13.73 -6.82 -2.59
C THR A 21 -12.87 -5.61 -2.89
N LYS A 22 -13.42 -4.42 -2.70
CA LYS A 22 -12.69 -3.17 -2.85
C LYS A 22 -11.72 -3.03 -1.68
N ILE A 23 -10.45 -2.78 -1.99
CA ILE A 23 -9.40 -2.61 -0.97
C ILE A 23 -8.99 -1.15 -0.99
N GLU A 24 -9.61 -0.38 -0.12
CA GLU A 24 -9.43 1.06 -0.07
C GLU A 24 -9.73 1.58 1.34
N PRO A 25 -8.81 2.35 1.96
CA PRO A 25 -9.12 3.00 3.24
C PRO A 25 -10.32 3.93 3.11
N ALA A 26 -11.12 4.00 4.16
CA ALA A 26 -12.33 4.82 4.16
C ALA A 26 -12.01 6.29 3.85
N GLY A 27 -12.74 6.88 2.91
CA GLY A 27 -12.57 8.27 2.51
C GLY A 27 -11.42 8.52 1.54
N ALA A 28 -10.66 7.50 1.17
CA ALA A 28 -9.55 7.67 0.23
C ALA A 28 -10.07 8.05 -1.16
N SER A 29 -9.30 8.88 -1.87
CA SER A 29 -9.63 9.25 -3.26
C SER A 29 -9.16 8.19 -4.25
N SER A 30 -8.13 7.43 -3.92
CA SER A 30 -7.62 6.36 -4.77
C SER A 30 -6.84 5.36 -3.95
N SER A 31 -6.69 4.15 -4.47
CA SER A 31 -5.90 3.10 -3.85
C SER A 31 -5.32 2.16 -4.91
N LEU A 32 -4.19 1.56 -4.62
CA LEU A 32 -3.52 0.58 -5.46
C LEU A 32 -3.06 -0.58 -4.58
N ALA A 33 -3.63 -1.77 -4.80
CA ALA A 33 -3.17 -2.98 -4.14
C ALA A 33 -2.04 -3.59 -4.98
N ARG A 34 -0.86 -3.74 -4.40
CA ARG A 34 0.33 -4.13 -5.14
C ARG A 34 0.92 -5.48 -4.74
N GLY A 35 0.67 -5.93 -3.54
CA GLY A 35 1.20 -7.20 -3.06
C GLY A 35 0.28 -7.88 -2.08
N ILE A 36 0.38 -9.20 -2.02
CA ILE A 36 -0.39 -10.03 -1.09
C ILE A 36 0.48 -11.22 -0.65
N ASN A 37 0.35 -11.63 0.61
CA ASN A 37 1.05 -12.80 1.13
C ASN A 37 0.09 -13.95 1.44
N ASN A 38 0.65 -15.03 2.01
CA ASN A 38 -0.12 -16.25 2.31
C ASN A 38 -1.17 -16.07 3.41
N THR A 39 -1.02 -15.07 4.27
CA THR A 39 -2.01 -14.78 5.32
C THR A 39 -3.05 -13.77 4.85
N ARG A 40 -3.02 -13.40 3.56
CA ARG A 40 -3.89 -12.41 2.93
C ARG A 40 -3.66 -10.99 3.44
N GLU A 41 -2.46 -10.71 3.90
CA GLU A 41 -2.05 -9.33 4.12
C GLU A 41 -1.84 -8.69 2.75
N ILE A 42 -2.50 -7.56 2.51
CA ILE A 42 -2.40 -6.81 1.26
C ILE A 42 -1.68 -5.51 1.55
N VAL A 43 -0.77 -5.16 0.67
CA VAL A 43 -0.01 -3.90 0.79
C VAL A 43 -0.11 -3.11 -0.50
N GLY A 44 0.09 -1.80 -0.38
CA GLY A 44 0.04 -0.92 -1.54
C GLY A 44 0.16 0.53 -1.14
N GLU A 45 -0.51 1.40 -1.87
CA GLU A 45 -0.56 2.82 -1.60
C GLU A 45 -1.97 3.36 -1.76
N TYR A 46 -2.24 4.49 -1.13
CA TYR A 46 -3.51 5.19 -1.30
C TYR A 46 -3.29 6.70 -1.13
N ARG A 47 -4.26 7.46 -1.62
CA ARG A 47 -4.29 8.91 -1.39
C ARG A 47 -5.46 9.23 -0.48
N PRO A 48 -5.23 9.87 0.67
CA PRO A 48 -6.32 10.26 1.58
C PRO A 48 -7.32 11.23 0.93
N ASN A 49 -6.83 12.07 0.03
CA ASN A 49 -7.65 12.99 -0.76
C ASN A 49 -6.93 13.33 -2.07
N VAL A 50 -7.61 14.02 -2.98
CA VAL A 50 -7.08 14.29 -4.33
C VAL A 50 -5.84 15.17 -4.34
N ASN A 51 -5.61 15.95 -3.28
CA ASN A 51 -4.46 16.84 -3.16
C ASN A 51 -3.32 16.25 -2.33
N ALA A 52 -3.52 15.08 -1.74
CA ALA A 52 -2.53 14.46 -0.87
C ALA A 52 -1.54 13.62 -1.66
N ASP A 53 -0.31 13.53 -1.15
CA ASP A 53 0.66 12.57 -1.62
C ASP A 53 0.26 11.16 -1.19
N GLY A 54 0.82 10.14 -1.86
CA GLY A 54 0.53 8.76 -1.55
C GLY A 54 1.11 8.32 -0.22
N GLU A 55 0.37 7.49 0.50
CA GLU A 55 0.80 6.82 1.71
C GLU A 55 0.75 5.32 1.49
N GLY A 56 1.70 4.59 2.08
CA GLY A 56 1.65 3.15 2.08
C GLY A 56 0.53 2.64 2.99
N PHE A 57 0.00 1.47 2.69
CA PHE A 57 -0.96 0.84 3.58
C PHE A 57 -0.70 -0.67 3.68
N THR A 58 -1.13 -1.22 4.80
CA THR A 58 -1.30 -2.66 4.98
C THR A 58 -2.77 -2.92 5.31
N PHE A 59 -3.30 -4.02 4.79
CA PHE A 59 -4.67 -4.44 5.05
C PHE A 59 -4.64 -5.91 5.49
N LEU A 60 -5.04 -6.18 6.71
CA LEU A 60 -5.05 -7.51 7.29
C LEU A 60 -6.23 -7.63 8.26
N ASN A 61 -6.99 -8.73 8.15
CA ASN A 61 -8.14 -8.98 9.00
C ASN A 61 -9.12 -7.79 9.02
N ALA A 62 -9.42 -7.25 7.83
CA ALA A 62 -10.34 -6.13 7.65
C ALA A 62 -9.87 -4.81 8.30
N LYS A 63 -8.59 -4.72 8.64
CA LYS A 63 -8.02 -3.52 9.26
C LYS A 63 -6.96 -2.90 8.35
N PHE A 64 -7.10 -1.58 8.08
CA PHE A 64 -6.09 -0.79 7.37
C PHE A 64 -5.14 -0.15 8.37
N THR A 65 -3.85 -0.17 8.04
CA THR A 65 -2.83 0.60 8.75
C THR A 65 -2.07 1.40 7.70
N SER A 66 -1.99 2.71 7.89
CA SER A 66 -1.23 3.56 6.99
C SER A 66 0.22 3.67 7.45
N TYR A 67 1.11 3.92 6.50
CA TYR A 67 2.53 4.05 6.78
C TYR A 67 3.15 5.14 5.90
N VAL A 68 3.86 6.06 6.55
CA VAL A 68 4.64 7.10 5.87
C VAL A 68 6.06 7.00 6.41
N TYR A 69 7.03 6.82 5.50
CA TYR A 69 8.43 6.82 5.90
C TYR A 69 8.78 8.18 6.53
N PRO A 70 9.49 8.20 7.68
CA PRO A 70 9.81 9.46 8.36
C PRO A 70 10.44 10.48 7.43
N THR A 71 9.93 11.72 7.46
CA THR A 71 10.35 12.86 6.62
C THR A 71 10.01 12.74 5.13
N ALA A 72 9.34 11.67 4.71
CA ALA A 72 8.98 11.49 3.32
C ALA A 72 7.71 12.25 2.96
N THR A 73 7.62 12.66 1.69
CA THR A 73 6.40 13.24 1.12
C THR A 73 5.52 12.18 0.46
N TYR A 74 6.08 11.00 0.18
CA TYR A 74 5.39 9.94 -0.52
C TYR A 74 5.95 8.59 -0.07
N THR A 75 5.08 7.62 0.14
CA THR A 75 5.47 6.26 0.49
C THR A 75 4.53 5.27 -0.18
N GLU A 76 5.09 4.19 -0.74
CA GLU A 76 4.28 3.10 -1.27
C GLU A 76 4.91 1.76 -0.89
N PHE A 77 4.08 0.74 -0.74
CA PHE A 77 4.54 -0.64 -0.63
C PHE A 77 4.34 -1.36 -1.96
N ASN A 78 5.33 -2.14 -2.37
CA ASN A 78 5.29 -2.89 -3.62
C ASN A 78 5.20 -4.40 -3.41
N GLY A 79 5.60 -4.89 -2.26
CA GLY A 79 5.55 -6.33 -1.98
C GLY A 79 5.55 -6.64 -0.49
N VAL A 80 5.09 -7.85 -0.17
CA VAL A 80 5.05 -8.37 1.20
C VAL A 80 5.31 -9.87 1.15
N ASN A 81 6.13 -10.38 2.09
CA ASN A 81 6.40 -11.82 2.18
C ASN A 81 5.54 -12.48 3.26
N SER A 82 5.70 -13.79 3.44
CA SER A 82 4.89 -14.55 4.40
C SER A 82 5.18 -14.19 5.87
N LEU A 83 6.29 -13.52 6.14
CA LEU A 83 6.64 -13.05 7.48
C LEU A 83 6.12 -11.63 7.76
N GLY A 84 5.49 -11.00 6.78
CA GLY A 84 5.00 -9.63 6.93
C GLY A 84 6.05 -8.56 6.62
N ASP A 85 7.21 -8.92 6.10
CA ASP A 85 8.20 -7.94 5.66
C ASP A 85 7.74 -7.30 4.37
N ARG A 86 7.84 -5.99 4.27
CA ARG A 86 7.32 -5.18 3.17
C ARG A 86 8.44 -4.39 2.52
N THR A 87 8.41 -4.34 1.19
CA THR A 87 9.33 -3.51 0.41
C THR A 87 8.56 -2.43 -0.32
N GLY A 88 9.21 -1.32 -0.57
CA GLY A 88 8.57 -0.21 -1.27
C GLY A 88 9.52 0.91 -1.60
N ASP A 89 8.94 2.03 -2.00
CA ASP A 89 9.64 3.25 -2.36
C ASP A 89 9.15 4.42 -1.53
N THR A 90 10.03 5.37 -1.32
CA THR A 90 9.69 6.60 -0.62
C THR A 90 10.43 7.78 -1.25
N VAL A 91 9.87 8.97 -1.14
CA VAL A 91 10.47 10.20 -1.66
C VAL A 91 10.82 11.12 -0.51
N THR A 92 12.12 11.37 -0.34
CA THR A 92 12.68 12.28 0.69
C THR A 92 13.60 13.30 0.02
N GLY A 93 13.15 13.88 -1.10
CA GLY A 93 13.99 14.68 -1.98
C GLY A 93 14.48 13.89 -3.18
N ARG A 94 14.58 12.57 -3.07
CA ARG A 94 14.87 11.63 -4.16
C ARG A 94 14.15 10.32 -3.86
N ILE A 95 14.05 9.45 -4.86
CA ILE A 95 13.41 8.15 -4.71
C ILE A 95 14.38 7.18 -4.06
N ASN A 96 13.94 6.51 -3.00
CA ASN A 96 14.71 5.52 -2.26
C ASN A 96 13.87 4.26 -2.06
N GLY A 97 14.49 3.10 -2.22
CA GLY A 97 13.88 1.85 -1.82
C GLY A 97 14.00 1.64 -0.30
N PHE A 98 13.10 0.87 0.27
CA PHE A 98 13.17 0.52 1.69
C PHE A 98 12.58 -0.87 1.95
N LEU A 99 12.95 -1.43 3.09
CA LEU A 99 12.41 -2.67 3.63
C LEU A 99 11.87 -2.38 5.02
N ALA A 100 10.63 -2.75 5.27
CA ALA A 100 10.00 -2.58 6.58
C ALA A 100 9.36 -3.89 7.00
N GLY A 101 9.43 -4.19 8.27
CA GLY A 101 8.77 -5.35 8.86
C GLY A 101 8.31 -5.03 10.27
N PRO A 102 7.69 -6.01 10.97
CA PRO A 102 7.32 -5.81 12.35
C PRO A 102 8.55 -5.45 13.17
N GLY A 103 8.62 -4.21 13.63
CA GLY A 103 9.70 -3.74 14.50
C GLY A 103 10.99 -3.31 13.83
N PHE A 104 11.07 -3.23 12.48
CA PHE A 104 12.29 -2.72 11.85
C PHE A 104 11.99 -1.96 10.57
N LEU A 105 12.98 -1.15 10.17
CA LEU A 105 12.95 -0.35 8.95
C LEU A 105 14.38 -0.24 8.41
N LEU A 106 14.57 -0.56 7.12
CA LEU A 106 15.83 -0.40 6.41
C LEU A 106 15.61 0.39 5.14
N MET A 107 16.46 1.37 4.89
CA MET A 107 16.44 2.12 3.63
C MET A 107 17.59 1.66 2.74
N CYS A 108 17.27 1.36 1.48
CA CYS A 108 18.27 1.08 0.45
C CYS A 108 18.68 2.39 -0.21
N ARG A 109 19.98 2.57 -0.37
CA ARG A 109 20.51 3.78 -1.00
C ARG A 109 21.32 3.44 -2.25
#